data_87ea75b96c84070a95cbcdff03c82c18
#
_entry.id   87ea75b96c84070a95cbcdff03c82c18
#
_cell.length_a   1.000
_cell.length_b   1.000
_cell.length_c   1.000
_cell.angle_alpha   90.00
_cell.angle_beta   90.00
_cell.angle_gamma   90.00
#
_symmetry.space_group_name_H-M   'P 1'
#
loop_
_entity.id
_entity.type
_entity.pdbx_description
1 polymer ?
#
loop_
_entity_poly.entity_id
_entity_poly.type
_entity_poly.pdbx_seq_one_letter_code
_entity_poly.pdbx_strand_id
1 'polypeptide(L)'
;MEDTDWHRLAEDRFAVDIADALYHLAHTNHFQRLIVVAPAKVLGTLRKAFHKEVQERLEAEVPKEVASCSLNQIRNELASWW
;
A
#
# COMPACT_ATOMS: atom_id res chain seq x y z
N MET A 1 -17.74 -0.92 -25.22
CA MET A 1 -17.45 -0.93 -24.60
C MET A 1 -16.86 -0.89 -24.12
N GLU A 2 -16.71 -0.52 -23.95
CA GLU A 2 -16.10 -0.50 -23.54
C GLU A 2 -15.61 -0.69 -22.83
N ASP A 3 -15.50 -0.47 -23.16
CA ASP A 3 -14.40 -0.84 -22.59
C ASP A 3 -14.24 -0.56 -21.20
N THR A 4 -14.98 -1.13 -20.35
CA THR A 4 -14.82 -1.06 -18.93
C THR A 4 -13.52 -1.73 -18.56
N ASP A 5 -12.64 -0.99 -17.96
CA ASP A 5 -11.38 -1.54 -17.48
C ASP A 5 -11.63 -2.17 -16.11
N TRP A 6 -12.02 -3.43 -16.14
CA TRP A 6 -12.34 -4.16 -14.90
C TRP A 6 -11.15 -4.28 -13.98
N HIS A 7 -9.95 -4.37 -14.56
CA HIS A 7 -8.74 -4.44 -13.73
C HIS A 7 -8.54 -3.15 -12.96
N ARG A 8 -8.76 -2.02 -13.63
CA ARG A 8 -8.59 -0.72 -12.97
C ARG A 8 -9.61 -0.50 -11.88
N LEU A 9 -10.87 -0.87 -12.13
CA LEU A 9 -11.91 -0.73 -11.13
C LEU A 9 -11.63 -1.60 -9.91
N ALA A 10 -11.16 -2.83 -10.15
CA ALA A 10 -10.81 -3.74 -9.07
C ALA A 10 -9.64 -3.21 -8.26
N GLU A 11 -8.64 -2.65 -8.92
CA GLU A 11 -7.48 -2.08 -8.24
C GLU A 11 -7.87 -0.88 -7.39
N ASP A 12 -8.73 0.00 -7.92
CA ASP A 12 -9.17 1.17 -7.17
C ASP A 12 -9.96 0.77 -5.95
N ARG A 13 -10.87 -0.20 -6.09
CA ARG A 13 -11.65 -0.68 -4.97
C ARG A 13 -10.78 -1.36 -3.92
N PHE A 14 -9.82 -2.16 -4.37
CA PHE A 14 -8.88 -2.82 -3.48
C PHE A 14 -8.08 -1.79 -2.70
N ALA A 15 -7.65 -0.72 -3.36
CA ALA A 15 -6.90 0.34 -2.70
C ALA A 15 -7.74 1.04 -1.64
N VAL A 16 -9.01 1.30 -1.92
CA VAL A 16 -9.91 1.91 -0.95
C VAL A 16 -10.12 0.99 0.24
N ASP A 17 -10.32 -0.31 -0.01
CA ASP A 17 -10.53 -1.27 1.06
C ASP A 17 -9.32 -1.36 1.97
N ILE A 18 -8.11 -1.37 1.39
CA ILE A 18 -6.88 -1.38 2.15
C ILE A 18 -6.74 -0.09 2.95
N ALA A 19 -7.02 1.05 2.31
CA ALA A 19 -6.91 2.35 2.97
C ALA A 19 -7.85 2.43 4.18
N ASP A 20 -9.07 1.92 4.03
CA ASP A 20 -10.03 1.93 5.13
C ASP A 20 -9.58 1.01 6.25
N ALA A 21 -9.06 -0.17 5.93
CA ALA A 21 -8.55 -1.10 6.94
C ALA A 21 -7.39 -0.47 7.70
N LEU A 22 -6.46 0.17 7.00
CA LEU A 22 -5.33 0.83 7.62
C LEU A 22 -5.76 2.01 8.47
N TYR A 23 -6.78 2.73 8.02
CA TYR A 23 -7.32 3.84 8.79
C TYR A 23 -7.85 3.37 10.14
N HIS A 24 -8.63 2.28 10.15
CA HIS A 24 -9.16 1.74 11.40
C HIS A 24 -8.03 1.27 12.32
N LEU A 25 -7.02 0.61 11.78
CA LEU A 25 -5.89 0.16 12.57
C LEU A 25 -5.08 1.33 13.13
N ALA A 26 -4.89 2.38 12.34
CA ALA A 26 -4.19 3.57 12.80
C ALA A 26 -4.98 4.28 13.89
N HIS A 27 -6.28 4.41 13.67
CA HIS A 27 -7.17 5.10 14.61
C HIS A 27 -7.20 4.40 15.98
N THR A 28 -7.05 3.09 15.98
CA THR A 28 -7.02 2.31 17.22
C THR A 28 -5.59 2.05 17.71
N ASN A 29 -4.61 2.73 17.14
CA ASN A 29 -3.20 2.67 17.56
C ASN A 29 -2.57 1.29 17.45
N HIS A 30 -2.97 0.51 16.43
CA HIS A 30 -2.35 -0.79 16.19
C HIS A 30 -0.97 -0.65 15.56
N PHE A 31 -0.66 0.51 14.98
CA PHE A 31 0.68 0.78 14.48
C PHE A 31 0.92 2.29 14.54
N GLN A 32 2.18 2.69 14.62
CA GLN A 32 2.58 4.09 14.62
C GLN A 32 3.41 4.45 13.40
N ARG A 33 3.98 3.46 12.74
CA ARG A 33 4.78 3.62 11.54
C ARG A 33 4.32 2.63 10.50
N LEU A 34 4.30 3.07 9.25
CA LEU A 34 3.83 2.25 8.15
C LEU A 34 4.83 2.34 6.99
N ILE A 35 5.20 1.19 6.48
CA ILE A 35 5.99 1.10 5.25
C ILE A 35 5.16 0.28 4.28
N VAL A 36 4.94 0.82 3.09
CA VAL A 36 4.16 0.14 2.06
C VAL A 36 5.08 -0.32 0.95
N VAL A 37 5.04 -1.60 0.65
CA VAL A 37 5.82 -2.22 -0.43
C VAL A 37 4.85 -2.73 -1.47
N ALA A 38 4.91 -2.19 -2.66
CA ALA A 38 3.99 -2.56 -3.73
C ALA A 38 4.54 -2.05 -5.06
N PRO A 39 4.02 -2.56 -6.19
CA PRO A 39 4.41 -2.00 -7.49
C PRO A 39 4.11 -0.51 -7.54
N ALA A 40 4.92 0.24 -8.28
CA ALA A 40 4.81 1.69 -8.34
C ALA A 40 3.40 2.16 -8.69
N LYS A 41 2.75 1.47 -9.61
CA LYS A 41 1.39 1.81 -10.03
C LYS A 41 0.40 1.68 -8.88
N VAL A 42 0.54 0.60 -8.10
CA VAL A 42 -0.31 0.35 -6.94
C VAL A 42 -0.06 1.39 -5.85
N LEU A 43 1.20 1.75 -5.63
CA LEU A 43 1.55 2.78 -4.65
C LEU A 43 0.86 4.10 -4.98
N GLY A 44 0.82 4.47 -6.26
CA GLY A 44 0.15 5.69 -6.68
C GLY A 44 -1.34 5.67 -6.36
N THR A 45 -1.98 4.53 -6.60
CA THR A 45 -3.40 4.37 -6.32
C THR A 45 -3.67 4.40 -4.81
N LEU A 46 -2.84 3.70 -4.03
CA LEU A 46 -2.99 3.68 -2.57
C LEU A 46 -2.79 5.06 -1.98
N ARG A 47 -1.80 5.80 -2.48
CA ARG A 47 -1.50 7.13 -1.94
C ARG A 47 -2.71 8.05 -2.04
N LYS A 48 -3.46 7.95 -3.14
CA LYS A 48 -4.66 8.77 -3.34
C LYS A 48 -5.80 8.34 -2.42
N ALA A 49 -5.82 7.09 -2.01
CA ALA A 49 -6.90 6.54 -1.19
C ALA A 49 -6.66 6.69 0.31
N PHE A 50 -5.41 6.86 0.74
CA PHE A 50 -5.07 6.90 2.16
C PHE A 50 -5.70 8.10 2.85
N HIS A 51 -6.29 7.85 4.01
CA HIS A 51 -6.75 8.90 4.90
C HIS A 51 -5.57 9.65 5.49
N LYS A 52 -5.82 10.86 5.92
CA LYS A 52 -4.75 11.71 6.46
C LYS A 52 -4.01 11.04 7.62
N GLU A 53 -4.73 10.38 8.50
CA GLU A 53 -4.12 9.73 9.66
C GLU A 53 -3.14 8.63 9.22
N VAL A 54 -3.47 7.90 8.16
CA VAL A 54 -2.57 6.89 7.61
C VAL A 54 -1.36 7.57 6.95
N GLN A 55 -1.59 8.65 6.22
CA GLN A 55 -0.51 9.39 5.58
C GLN A 55 0.50 9.92 6.59
N GLU A 56 0.02 10.36 7.73
CA GLU A 56 0.90 10.88 8.79
C GLU A 56 1.80 9.80 9.37
N ARG A 57 1.37 8.55 9.30
CA ARG A 57 2.16 7.42 9.80
C ARG A 57 2.97 6.75 8.72
N LEU A 58 2.79 7.14 7.47
CA LEU A 58 3.51 6.56 6.35
C LEU A 58 4.95 7.05 6.37
N GLU A 59 5.88 6.11 6.57
CA GLU A 59 7.29 6.44 6.70
C GLU A 59 8.02 6.28 5.38
N ALA A 60 7.63 5.28 4.59
CA ALA A 60 8.28 5.02 3.32
C ALA A 60 7.36 4.24 2.39
N GLU A 61 7.57 4.43 1.09
CA GLU A 61 6.92 3.66 0.04
C GLU A 61 8.03 3.02 -0.78
N VAL A 62 7.97 1.71 -0.92
CA VAL A 62 8.99 0.96 -1.66
C VAL A 62 8.35 0.40 -2.93
N PRO A 63 8.70 0.94 -4.11
CA PRO A 63 8.16 0.42 -5.37
C PRO A 63 8.85 -0.89 -5.72
N LYS A 64 8.14 -2.00 -5.54
CA LYS A 64 8.70 -3.32 -5.74
C LYS A 64 7.63 -4.28 -6.24
N GLU A 65 8.01 -5.13 -7.19
CA GLU A 65 7.14 -6.22 -7.64
C GLU A 65 7.21 -7.35 -6.61
N VAL A 66 6.42 -7.21 -5.55
CA VAL A 66 6.49 -8.12 -4.41
C VAL A 66 6.16 -9.56 -4.80
N ALA A 67 5.26 -9.72 -5.77
CA ALA A 67 4.83 -11.05 -6.20
C ALA A 67 5.95 -11.86 -6.84
N SER A 68 6.97 -11.20 -7.37
CA SER A 68 8.10 -11.88 -7.99
C SER A 68 9.31 -11.97 -7.07
N CYS A 69 9.19 -11.53 -5.82
CA CYS A 69 10.29 -11.52 -4.86
C CYS A 69 10.19 -12.71 -3.92
N SER A 70 11.35 -13.24 -3.52
CA SER A 70 11.39 -14.23 -2.46
C SER A 70 11.19 -13.54 -1.11
N LEU A 71 10.88 -14.32 -0.09
CA LEU A 71 10.74 -13.76 1.26
C LEU A 71 12.05 -13.15 1.73
N ASN A 72 13.18 -13.75 1.37
CA ASN A 72 14.48 -13.19 1.76
C ASN A 72 14.73 -11.84 1.09
N GLN A 73 14.34 -11.70 -0.17
CA GLN A 73 14.49 -10.43 -0.86
C GLN A 73 13.63 -9.35 -0.21
N ILE A 74 12.39 -9.69 0.15
CA ILE A 74 11.50 -8.76 0.81
C ILE A 74 12.07 -8.35 2.16
N ARG A 75 12.58 -9.33 2.92
CA ARG A 75 13.18 -9.05 4.23
C ARG A 75 14.38 -8.13 4.10
N ASN A 76 15.26 -8.39 3.13
CA ASN A 76 16.42 -7.56 2.92
C ASN A 76 16.06 -6.15 2.51
N GLU A 77 15.03 -6.03 1.66
CA GLU A 77 14.56 -4.72 1.23
C GLU A 77 14.04 -3.91 2.42
N LEU A 78 13.24 -4.53 3.27
CA LEU A 78 12.70 -3.87 4.44
C LEU A 78 13.79 -3.53 5.45
N ALA A 79 14.77 -4.41 5.61
CA ALA A 79 15.87 -4.18 6.55
C ALA A 79 16.67 -2.94 6.18
N SER A 80 16.75 -2.59 4.91
CA SER A 80 17.49 -1.41 4.48
C SER A 80 16.79 -0.11 4.88
N TRP A 81 15.53 -0.18 5.30
CA TRP A 81 14.74 0.99 5.69
C TRP A 81 14.68 1.18 7.21
N TRP A 82 15.13 0.18 7.96
CA TRP A 82 15.15 0.27 9.42
C TRP A 82 16.50 0.77 9.90
#